data_f40bd9deb8e00e54cec5b03c11aa9eaf
#
_entry.id   f40bd9deb8e00e54cec5b03c11aa9eaf
#
_cell.length_a   1.000
_cell.length_b   1.000
_cell.length_c   1.000
_cell.angle_alpha   90.00
_cell.angle_beta   90.00
_cell.angle_gamma   90.00
#
_symmetry.space_group_name_H-M   'P 1'
#
loop_
_entity.id
_entity.type
_entity.pdbx_description
1 polymer ?
#
loop_
_entity_poly.entity_id
_entity_poly.type
_entity_poly.pdbx_seq_one_letter_code
_entity_poly.pdbx_strand_id
1 'polypeptide(L)'
;MIEALLEYEFIRYSFVSGLIAGLIAPLIGTFIVIRRLSLIADALSHVTLGGITFGVYLSSMIGMTINPLITGIIFSVMGALGIERLRTVYRHYQELAIPIIMSFGVALSVLFLSLADGFNQDLFGYLFGSISAVSSVDLILISVIGVIVLIFIYLMYKEMFLVSFDEEYANVMNINKWIHFMFIIVVALVISASMRIVGILLVSALMTLPVASAMRVTSSFRQLMFTSVIFGEVAVIVGLFMSFHLDISPGGTIVLVSLAILAATIILDRIGVKKRGEPIDSV
;
A
#
# COMPACT_ATOMS: atom_id res chain seq x y z
N MET A 1 23.79 8.17 8.18
CA MET A 1 22.35 8.05 8.48
C MET A 1 22.03 8.08 9.97
N ILE A 2 22.71 7.33 10.87
CA ILE A 2 22.39 7.34 12.31
C ILE A 2 22.56 8.74 12.92
N GLU A 3 23.65 9.44 12.63
CA GLU A 3 23.84 10.84 13.05
C GLU A 3 22.78 11.76 12.45
N ALA A 4 22.46 11.59 11.16
CA ALA A 4 21.42 12.36 10.48
C ALA A 4 20.01 12.13 11.07
N LEU A 5 19.69 10.91 11.55
CA LEU A 5 18.45 10.62 12.28
C LEU A 5 18.36 11.36 13.61
N LEU A 6 19.50 11.65 14.26
CA LEU A 6 19.53 12.40 15.51
C LEU A 6 19.48 13.92 15.28
N GLU A 7 20.03 14.39 14.17
CA GLU A 7 20.18 15.79 13.85
C GLU A 7 18.99 16.39 13.10
N TYR A 8 18.40 15.65 12.13
CA TYR A 8 17.36 16.17 11.26
C TYR A 8 15.99 15.53 11.52
N GLU A 9 15.02 16.37 11.89
CA GLU A 9 13.65 15.92 12.22
C GLU A 9 12.93 15.27 11.05
N PHE A 10 13.07 15.80 9.83
CA PHE A 10 12.40 15.25 8.65
C PHE A 10 12.89 13.83 8.31
N ILE A 11 14.16 13.49 8.59
CA ILE A 11 14.69 12.14 8.40
C ILE A 11 14.06 11.17 9.42
N ARG A 12 13.88 11.62 10.68
CA ARG A 12 13.18 10.83 11.70
C ARG A 12 11.73 10.57 11.29
N TYR A 13 11.03 11.61 10.81
CA TYR A 13 9.64 11.47 10.37
C TYR A 13 9.52 10.47 9.22
N SER A 14 10.38 10.57 8.22
CA SER A 14 10.40 9.65 7.09
C SER A 14 10.74 8.23 7.48
N PHE A 15 11.73 8.04 8.35
CA PHE A 15 12.13 6.71 8.80
C PHE A 15 11.01 6.04 9.61
N VAL A 16 10.41 6.73 10.58
CA VAL A 16 9.29 6.19 11.38
C VAL A 16 8.07 5.90 10.51
N SER A 17 7.73 6.82 9.60
CA SER A 17 6.63 6.61 8.65
C SER A 17 6.91 5.44 7.71
N GLY A 18 8.17 5.25 7.29
CA GLY A 18 8.61 4.11 6.49
C GLY A 18 8.42 2.78 7.22
N LEU A 19 8.82 2.70 8.49
CA LEU A 19 8.60 1.52 9.32
C LEU A 19 7.10 1.21 9.46
N ILE A 20 6.27 2.22 9.71
CA ILE A 20 4.81 2.02 9.77
C ILE A 20 4.30 1.47 8.44
N ALA A 21 4.72 2.04 7.30
CA ALA A 21 4.33 1.57 5.97
C ALA A 21 4.85 0.13 5.71
N GLY A 22 6.10 -0.17 6.06
CA GLY A 22 6.72 -1.50 5.95
C GLY A 22 6.02 -2.58 6.77
N LEU A 23 5.37 -2.17 7.85
CA LEU A 23 4.57 -3.06 8.69
C LEU A 23 3.15 -3.26 8.12
N ILE A 24 2.42 -2.16 7.86
CA ILE A 24 0.99 -2.27 7.50
C ILE A 24 0.75 -2.69 6.05
N ALA A 25 1.63 -2.30 5.11
CA ALA A 25 1.43 -2.60 3.70
C ALA A 25 1.55 -4.11 3.40
N PRO A 26 2.61 -4.84 3.82
CA PRO A 26 2.68 -6.29 3.64
C PRO A 26 1.63 -7.05 4.44
N LEU A 27 1.24 -6.52 5.62
CA LEU A 27 0.23 -7.14 6.47
C LEU A 27 -1.14 -7.20 5.77
N ILE A 28 -1.60 -6.08 5.20
CA ILE A 28 -2.81 -6.02 4.38
C ILE A 28 -2.57 -6.72 3.03
N GLY A 29 -1.38 -6.59 2.46
CA GLY A 29 -0.96 -7.26 1.24
C GLY A 29 -1.15 -8.77 1.27
N THR A 30 -0.95 -9.42 2.43
CA THR A 30 -1.17 -10.85 2.61
C THR A 30 -2.62 -11.24 2.27
N PHE A 31 -3.60 -10.49 2.75
CA PHE A 31 -5.01 -10.74 2.42
C PHE A 31 -5.35 -10.41 0.96
N ILE A 32 -4.76 -9.32 0.43
CA ILE A 32 -4.96 -8.91 -0.97
C ILE A 32 -4.44 -9.99 -1.94
N VAL A 33 -3.25 -10.52 -1.70
CA VAL A 33 -2.60 -11.51 -2.57
C VAL A 33 -3.38 -12.83 -2.54
N ILE A 34 -3.74 -13.34 -1.36
CA ILE A 34 -4.51 -14.59 -1.23
C ILE A 34 -5.88 -14.47 -1.89
N ARG A 35 -6.54 -13.33 -1.77
CA ARG A 35 -7.83 -13.05 -2.41
C ARG A 35 -7.72 -12.70 -3.90
N ARG A 36 -6.52 -12.73 -4.49
CA ARG A 36 -6.26 -12.38 -5.90
C ARG A 36 -6.73 -10.96 -6.27
N LEU A 37 -6.67 -10.03 -5.33
CA LEU A 37 -7.13 -8.65 -5.47
C LEU A 37 -5.99 -7.64 -5.65
N SER A 38 -4.81 -8.08 -6.08
CA SER A 38 -3.59 -7.25 -6.13
C SER A 38 -3.76 -5.98 -6.97
N LEU A 39 -4.56 -6.02 -8.03
CA LEU A 39 -4.85 -4.86 -8.88
C LEU A 39 -5.66 -3.75 -8.20
N ILE A 40 -6.33 -4.04 -7.07
CA ILE A 40 -7.04 -3.02 -6.29
C ILE A 40 -6.06 -1.98 -5.75
N ALA A 41 -4.87 -2.42 -5.34
CA ALA A 41 -3.84 -1.52 -4.83
C ALA A 41 -3.41 -0.50 -5.89
N ASP A 42 -3.21 -0.94 -7.14
CA ASP A 42 -2.87 -0.06 -8.26
C ASP A 42 -4.00 0.93 -8.57
N ALA A 43 -5.23 0.43 -8.68
CA ALA A 43 -6.38 1.28 -8.97
C ALA A 43 -6.58 2.39 -7.93
N LEU A 44 -6.51 2.04 -6.64
CA LEU A 44 -6.65 3.00 -5.57
C LEU A 44 -5.46 3.97 -5.48
N SER A 45 -4.24 3.53 -5.82
CA SER A 45 -3.07 4.40 -5.91
C SER A 45 -3.28 5.52 -6.94
N HIS A 46 -3.82 5.21 -8.12
CA HIS A 46 -4.13 6.20 -9.15
C HIS A 46 -5.27 7.14 -8.73
N VAL A 47 -6.30 6.64 -8.04
CA VAL A 47 -7.37 7.50 -7.50
C VAL A 47 -6.83 8.41 -6.40
N THR A 48 -5.94 7.91 -5.56
CA THR A 48 -5.26 8.70 -4.52
C THR A 48 -4.44 9.83 -5.15
N LEU A 49 -3.73 9.55 -6.26
CA LEU A 49 -3.02 10.59 -7.03
C LEU A 49 -3.99 11.68 -7.53
N GLY A 50 -5.15 11.27 -8.06
CA GLY A 50 -6.20 12.23 -8.46
C GLY A 50 -6.64 13.13 -7.31
N GLY A 51 -6.77 12.57 -6.11
CA GLY A 51 -7.08 13.33 -4.89
C GLY A 51 -5.97 14.29 -4.46
N ILE A 52 -4.70 13.88 -4.58
CA ILE A 52 -3.54 14.73 -4.29
C ILE A 52 -3.47 15.90 -5.27
N THR A 53 -3.56 15.63 -6.56
CA THR A 53 -3.53 16.66 -7.60
C THR A 53 -4.72 17.62 -7.48
N PHE A 54 -5.90 17.11 -7.08
CA PHE A 54 -7.04 17.95 -6.71
C PHE A 54 -6.73 18.85 -5.51
N GLY A 55 -6.09 18.33 -4.45
CA GLY A 55 -5.69 19.11 -3.28
C GLY A 55 -4.69 20.22 -3.62
N VAL A 56 -3.73 19.94 -4.49
CA VAL A 56 -2.78 20.93 -5.01
C VAL A 56 -3.51 22.01 -5.80
N TYR A 57 -4.38 21.62 -6.73
CA TYR A 57 -5.21 22.53 -7.50
C TYR A 57 -6.11 23.41 -6.61
N LEU A 58 -6.76 22.81 -5.62
CA LEU A 58 -7.64 23.53 -4.70
C LEU A 58 -6.86 24.54 -3.86
N SER A 59 -5.65 24.19 -3.41
CA SER A 59 -4.75 25.09 -2.68
C SER A 59 -4.34 26.29 -3.52
N SER A 60 -4.05 26.10 -4.80
CA SER A 60 -3.70 27.20 -5.72
C SER A 60 -4.90 28.11 -6.00
N MET A 61 -6.11 27.57 -6.09
CA MET A 61 -7.33 28.32 -6.40
C MET A 61 -7.82 29.15 -5.21
N ILE A 62 -7.77 28.60 -3.98
CA ILE A 62 -8.32 29.25 -2.78
C ILE A 62 -7.26 30.10 -2.07
N GLY A 63 -5.96 29.90 -2.38
CA GLY A 63 -4.84 30.56 -1.68
C GLY A 63 -4.62 30.08 -0.25
N MET A 64 -5.19 28.93 0.14
CA MET A 64 -5.00 28.26 1.43
C MET A 64 -4.19 26.98 1.25
N THR A 65 -3.25 26.70 2.13
CA THR A 65 -2.47 25.46 2.12
C THR A 65 -3.33 24.30 2.66
N ILE A 66 -3.85 23.47 1.74
CA ILE A 66 -4.53 22.21 2.07
C ILE A 66 -3.49 21.10 2.00
N ASN A 67 -3.41 20.25 3.03
CA ASN A 67 -2.51 19.08 2.97
C ASN A 67 -3.01 18.11 1.89
N PRO A 68 -2.24 17.87 0.80
CA PRO A 68 -2.67 17.02 -0.31
C PRO A 68 -2.87 15.55 0.11
N LEU A 69 -2.26 15.10 1.21
CA LEU A 69 -2.47 13.76 1.74
C LEU A 69 -3.92 13.55 2.19
N ILE A 70 -4.55 14.56 2.80
CA ILE A 70 -5.94 14.48 3.27
C ILE A 70 -6.90 14.31 2.09
N THR A 71 -6.72 15.12 1.03
CA THR A 71 -7.54 14.99 -0.18
C THR A 71 -7.29 13.66 -0.88
N GLY A 72 -6.04 13.17 -0.88
CA GLY A 72 -5.68 11.84 -1.36
C GLY A 72 -6.42 10.73 -0.61
N ILE A 73 -6.46 10.78 0.73
CA ILE A 73 -7.20 9.80 1.56
C ILE A 73 -8.70 9.82 1.23
N ILE A 74 -9.31 11.01 1.12
CA ILE A 74 -10.73 11.14 0.79
C ILE A 74 -11.04 10.51 -0.56
N PHE A 75 -10.24 10.82 -1.60
CA PHE A 75 -10.42 10.25 -2.93
C PHE A 75 -10.18 8.74 -2.95
N SER A 76 -9.17 8.26 -2.23
CA SER A 76 -8.89 6.83 -2.10
C SER A 76 -10.09 6.06 -1.50
N VAL A 77 -10.66 6.58 -0.42
CA VAL A 77 -11.86 6.00 0.20
C VAL A 77 -13.07 6.08 -0.76
N MET A 78 -13.26 7.20 -1.45
CA MET A 78 -14.33 7.30 -2.47
C MET A 78 -14.11 6.31 -3.62
N GLY A 79 -12.88 6.13 -4.07
CA GLY A 79 -12.51 5.13 -5.07
C GLY A 79 -12.77 3.70 -4.61
N ALA A 80 -12.46 3.40 -3.34
CA ALA A 80 -12.75 2.12 -2.72
C ALA A 80 -14.26 1.82 -2.71
N LEU A 81 -15.07 2.80 -2.32
CA LEU A 81 -16.54 2.72 -2.38
C LEU A 81 -17.03 2.56 -3.82
N GLY A 82 -16.41 3.26 -4.77
CA GLY A 82 -16.70 3.15 -6.20
C GLY A 82 -16.43 1.75 -6.75
N ILE A 83 -15.30 1.13 -6.41
CA ILE A 83 -14.97 -0.25 -6.78
C ILE A 83 -16.07 -1.19 -6.27
N GLU A 84 -16.42 -1.10 -4.98
CA GLU A 84 -17.42 -1.97 -4.38
C GLU A 84 -18.79 -1.78 -5.04
N ARG A 85 -19.19 -0.55 -5.31
CA ARG A 85 -20.45 -0.26 -6.00
C ARG A 85 -20.47 -0.83 -7.41
N LEU A 86 -19.38 -0.67 -8.18
CA LEU A 86 -19.30 -1.21 -9.53
C LEU A 86 -19.30 -2.75 -9.54
N ARG A 87 -18.65 -3.40 -8.59
CA ARG A 87 -18.71 -4.86 -8.44
C ARG A 87 -20.13 -5.37 -8.23
N THR A 88 -20.98 -4.62 -7.53
CA THR A 88 -22.40 -4.97 -7.37
C THR A 88 -23.22 -4.75 -8.65
N VAL A 89 -22.86 -3.75 -9.46
CA VAL A 89 -23.49 -3.47 -10.76
C VAL A 89 -23.07 -4.52 -11.81
N TYR A 90 -21.78 -4.82 -11.89
CA TYR A 90 -21.21 -5.80 -12.84
C TYR A 90 -21.06 -7.17 -12.20
N ARG A 91 -22.16 -7.77 -11.71
CA ARG A 91 -22.14 -9.04 -10.94
C ARG A 91 -21.42 -10.21 -11.64
N HIS A 92 -21.51 -10.30 -12.97
CA HIS A 92 -20.86 -11.36 -13.75
C HIS A 92 -19.46 -11.01 -14.26
N TYR A 93 -19.04 -9.75 -14.11
CA TYR A 93 -17.76 -9.22 -14.58
C TYR A 93 -17.17 -8.27 -13.52
N GLN A 94 -17.12 -8.72 -12.27
CA GLN A 94 -16.69 -7.90 -11.13
C GLN A 94 -15.27 -7.35 -11.28
N GLU A 95 -14.43 -8.04 -12.03
CA GLU A 95 -13.07 -7.63 -12.36
C GLU A 95 -12.99 -6.33 -13.17
N LEU A 96 -14.07 -5.96 -13.92
CA LEU A 96 -14.12 -4.70 -14.67
C LEU A 96 -14.15 -3.47 -13.76
N ALA A 97 -14.60 -3.59 -12.52
CA ALA A 97 -14.67 -2.48 -11.57
C ALA A 97 -13.30 -1.84 -11.33
N ILE A 98 -12.25 -2.66 -11.26
CA ILE A 98 -10.89 -2.21 -10.97
C ILE A 98 -10.30 -1.36 -12.11
N PRO A 99 -10.26 -1.82 -13.39
CA PRO A 99 -9.77 -1.01 -14.50
C PRO A 99 -10.59 0.26 -14.74
N ILE A 100 -11.92 0.22 -14.53
CA ILE A 100 -12.77 1.40 -14.67
C ILE A 100 -12.38 2.48 -13.67
N ILE A 101 -12.27 2.14 -12.39
CA ILE A 101 -11.88 3.09 -11.35
C ILE A 101 -10.43 3.55 -11.53
N MET A 102 -9.52 2.66 -11.95
CA MET A 102 -8.15 3.04 -12.26
C MET A 102 -8.08 4.08 -13.37
N SER A 103 -8.80 3.85 -14.48
CA SER A 103 -8.86 4.79 -15.61
C SER A 103 -9.45 6.14 -15.19
N PHE A 104 -10.49 6.13 -14.35
CA PHE A 104 -11.07 7.34 -13.77
C PHE A 104 -10.05 8.09 -12.90
N GLY A 105 -9.31 7.38 -12.03
CA GLY A 105 -8.27 7.96 -11.19
C GLY A 105 -7.14 8.60 -12.00
N VAL A 106 -6.66 7.93 -13.05
CA VAL A 106 -5.66 8.46 -13.97
C VAL A 106 -6.17 9.72 -14.68
N ALA A 107 -7.40 9.67 -15.21
CA ALA A 107 -8.00 10.82 -15.90
C ALA A 107 -8.12 12.04 -14.98
N LEU A 108 -8.59 11.85 -13.74
CA LEU A 108 -8.66 12.93 -12.75
C LEU A 108 -7.27 13.47 -12.40
N SER A 109 -6.28 12.60 -12.25
CA SER A 109 -4.90 13.01 -11.96
C SER A 109 -4.34 13.94 -13.04
N VAL A 110 -4.50 13.55 -14.31
CA VAL A 110 -4.03 14.35 -15.45
C VAL A 110 -4.78 15.66 -15.55
N LEU A 111 -6.11 15.62 -15.35
CA LEU A 111 -6.95 16.82 -15.43
C LEU A 111 -6.55 17.86 -14.38
N PHE A 112 -6.50 17.47 -13.11
CA PHE A 112 -6.14 18.41 -12.03
C PHE A 112 -4.69 18.86 -12.10
N LEU A 113 -3.79 17.99 -12.56
CA LEU A 113 -2.40 18.37 -12.81
C LEU A 113 -2.28 19.44 -13.89
N SER A 114 -3.04 19.31 -14.96
CA SER A 114 -3.09 20.30 -16.04
C SER A 114 -3.66 21.65 -15.59
N LEU A 115 -4.64 21.62 -14.65
CA LEU A 115 -5.26 22.82 -14.09
C LEU A 115 -4.41 23.51 -13.02
N ALA A 116 -3.48 22.80 -12.40
CA ALA A 116 -2.60 23.31 -11.34
C ALA A 116 -1.26 23.87 -11.87
N ASP A 117 -1.21 24.35 -13.13
CA ASP A 117 0.00 24.89 -13.80
C ASP A 117 1.18 23.89 -13.91
N GLY A 118 0.87 22.60 -13.96
CA GLY A 118 1.83 21.57 -14.32
C GLY A 118 2.56 20.89 -13.15
N PHE A 119 3.64 20.18 -13.50
CA PHE A 119 4.42 19.38 -12.54
C PHE A 119 5.25 20.25 -11.60
N ASN A 120 4.88 20.27 -10.32
CA ASN A 120 5.68 20.83 -9.26
C ASN A 120 6.63 19.77 -8.68
N GLN A 121 7.78 20.17 -8.13
CA GLN A 121 8.77 19.30 -7.52
C GLN A 121 8.16 18.42 -6.41
N ASP A 122 7.15 18.93 -5.70
CA ASP A 122 6.42 18.20 -4.68
C ASP A 122 5.66 16.99 -5.22
N LEU A 123 5.14 17.05 -6.46
CA LEU A 123 4.44 15.93 -7.09
C LEU A 123 5.36 14.75 -7.42
N PHE A 124 6.62 15.02 -7.79
CA PHE A 124 7.63 13.96 -7.94
C PHE A 124 7.84 13.21 -6.63
N GLY A 125 7.81 13.92 -5.49
CA GLY A 125 7.88 13.29 -4.17
C GLY A 125 6.70 12.34 -3.89
N TYR A 126 5.49 12.66 -4.37
CA TYR A 126 4.34 11.74 -4.25
C TYR A 126 4.42 10.57 -5.24
N LEU A 127 4.97 10.76 -6.43
CA LEU A 127 5.08 9.69 -7.43
C LEU A 127 6.12 8.64 -7.06
N PHE A 128 7.30 9.06 -6.62
CA PHE A 128 8.46 8.20 -6.40
C PHE A 128 8.88 8.05 -4.93
N GLY A 129 8.18 8.74 -4.04
CA GLY A 129 8.56 8.86 -2.63
C GLY A 129 9.65 9.91 -2.41
N SER A 130 9.71 10.44 -1.21
CA SER A 130 10.74 11.42 -0.81
C SER A 130 11.01 11.36 0.69
N ILE A 131 12.29 11.23 1.06
CA ILE A 131 12.70 11.29 2.47
C ILE A 131 12.52 12.70 3.03
N SER A 132 12.74 13.73 2.20
CA SER A 132 12.70 15.14 2.64
C SER A 132 11.30 15.73 2.72
N ALA A 133 10.28 15.05 2.17
CA ALA A 133 8.95 15.63 2.01
C ALA A 133 7.97 15.29 3.14
N VAL A 134 8.35 14.45 4.11
CA VAL A 134 7.46 14.01 5.20
C VAL A 134 7.43 15.06 6.30
N SER A 135 6.25 15.63 6.53
CA SER A 135 6.02 16.60 7.61
C SER A 135 5.58 15.90 8.92
N SER A 136 5.58 16.65 10.04
CA SER A 136 5.05 16.16 11.31
C SER A 136 3.55 15.80 11.22
N VAL A 137 2.78 16.54 10.41
CA VAL A 137 1.36 16.25 10.18
C VAL A 137 1.18 14.94 9.42
N ASP A 138 2.03 14.70 8.41
CA ASP A 138 1.99 13.43 7.66
C ASP A 138 2.33 12.24 8.57
N LEU A 139 3.35 12.37 9.44
CA LEU A 139 3.69 11.34 10.42
C LEU A 139 2.52 11.01 11.36
N ILE A 140 1.83 12.04 11.87
CA ILE A 140 0.67 11.84 12.74
C ILE A 140 -0.43 11.10 11.99
N LEU A 141 -0.76 11.52 10.75
CA LEU A 141 -1.78 10.87 9.92
C LEU A 141 -1.43 9.40 9.64
N ILE A 142 -0.18 9.14 9.24
CA ILE A 142 0.32 7.77 8.96
C ILE A 142 0.26 6.92 10.23
N SER A 143 0.64 7.47 11.38
CA SER A 143 0.60 6.77 12.67
C SER A 143 -0.83 6.43 13.10
N VAL A 144 -1.76 7.37 12.96
CA VAL A 144 -3.18 7.13 13.25
C VAL A 144 -3.75 6.05 12.34
N ILE A 145 -3.46 6.12 11.04
CA ILE A 145 -3.88 5.07 10.08
C ILE A 145 -3.25 3.73 10.46
N GLY A 146 -1.96 3.70 10.79
CA GLY A 146 -1.27 2.48 11.21
C GLY A 146 -1.95 1.82 12.42
N VAL A 147 -2.31 2.60 13.43
CA VAL A 147 -3.05 2.11 14.61
C VAL A 147 -4.43 1.58 14.22
N ILE A 148 -5.18 2.31 13.38
CA ILE A 148 -6.51 1.86 12.90
C ILE A 148 -6.39 0.52 12.17
N VAL A 149 -5.40 0.37 11.28
CA VAL A 149 -5.15 -0.86 10.52
C VAL A 149 -4.82 -2.03 11.45
N LEU A 150 -3.94 -1.83 12.41
CA LEU A 150 -3.56 -2.88 13.38
C LEU A 150 -4.74 -3.31 14.25
N ILE A 151 -5.55 -2.36 14.73
CA ILE A 151 -6.77 -2.65 15.49
C ILE A 151 -7.76 -3.41 14.62
N PHE A 152 -7.97 -2.97 13.37
CA PHE A 152 -8.86 -3.65 12.43
C PHE A 152 -8.44 -5.10 12.20
N ILE A 153 -7.16 -5.36 11.92
CA ILE A 153 -6.66 -6.71 11.71
C ILE A 153 -6.81 -7.55 12.98
N TYR A 154 -6.47 -6.99 14.15
CA TYR A 154 -6.60 -7.70 15.41
C TYR A 154 -8.04 -8.13 15.71
N LEU A 155 -8.99 -7.24 15.50
CA LEU A 155 -10.42 -7.50 15.76
C LEU A 155 -11.05 -8.41 14.70
N MET A 156 -10.69 -8.22 13.42
CA MET A 156 -11.34 -8.89 12.28
C MET A 156 -10.49 -10.03 11.69
N TYR A 157 -9.44 -10.47 12.38
CA TYR A 157 -8.52 -11.49 11.87
C TYR A 157 -9.21 -12.78 11.45
N LYS A 158 -10.13 -13.29 12.31
CA LYS A 158 -10.84 -14.55 12.09
C LYS A 158 -11.76 -14.49 10.89
N GLU A 159 -12.51 -13.41 10.79
CA GLU A 159 -13.45 -13.15 9.71
C GLU A 159 -12.73 -12.93 8.39
N MET A 160 -11.65 -12.13 8.42
CA MET A 160 -10.80 -11.90 7.26
C MET A 160 -10.14 -13.17 6.76
N PHE A 161 -9.66 -14.02 7.67
CA PHE A 161 -9.12 -15.33 7.34
C PHE A 161 -10.19 -16.19 6.66
N LEU A 162 -11.40 -16.28 7.25
CA LEU A 162 -12.50 -17.06 6.70
C LEU A 162 -12.88 -16.60 5.29
N VAL A 163 -13.10 -15.29 5.10
CA VAL A 163 -13.43 -14.70 3.78
C VAL A 163 -12.32 -14.92 2.75
N SER A 164 -11.07 -15.06 3.18
CA SER A 164 -9.93 -15.24 2.28
C SER A 164 -9.78 -16.68 1.78
N PHE A 165 -10.24 -17.68 2.55
CA PHE A 165 -10.10 -19.10 2.20
C PHE A 165 -11.41 -19.77 1.78
N ASP A 166 -12.55 -19.30 2.30
CA ASP A 166 -13.87 -19.86 1.98
C ASP A 166 -14.93 -18.74 1.91
N GLU A 167 -15.00 -18.11 0.74
CA GLU A 167 -15.94 -17.02 0.48
C GLU A 167 -17.39 -17.52 0.44
N GLU A 168 -17.65 -18.76 0.01
CA GLU A 168 -19.00 -19.34 -0.04
C GLU A 168 -19.56 -19.54 1.38
N TYR A 169 -18.76 -20.12 2.26
CA TYR A 169 -19.11 -20.30 3.67
C TYR A 169 -19.31 -18.95 4.39
N ALA A 170 -18.44 -17.99 4.15
CA ALA A 170 -18.56 -16.65 4.70
C ALA A 170 -19.86 -15.94 4.24
N ASN A 171 -20.29 -16.17 2.99
CA ASN A 171 -21.56 -15.67 2.47
C ASN A 171 -22.76 -16.29 3.17
N VAL A 172 -22.74 -17.61 3.41
CA VAL A 172 -23.81 -18.31 4.16
C VAL A 172 -23.96 -17.76 5.58
N MET A 173 -22.83 -17.45 6.22
CA MET A 173 -22.80 -16.85 7.57
C MET A 173 -23.16 -15.36 7.61
N ASN A 174 -23.50 -14.74 6.48
CA ASN A 174 -23.77 -13.30 6.35
C ASN A 174 -22.63 -12.37 6.80
N ILE A 175 -21.42 -12.88 6.92
CA ILE A 175 -20.24 -12.16 7.41
C ILE A 175 -19.64 -11.31 6.29
N ASN A 176 -19.78 -11.72 5.03
CA ASN A 176 -18.98 -11.26 3.92
C ASN A 176 -19.15 -9.76 3.58
N LYS A 177 -20.37 -9.21 3.57
CA LYS A 177 -20.62 -7.87 3.00
C LYS A 177 -19.95 -6.74 3.78
N TRP A 178 -20.08 -6.75 5.10
CA TRP A 178 -19.51 -5.70 5.96
C TRP A 178 -18.00 -5.78 6.05
N ILE A 179 -17.46 -6.98 6.15
CA ILE A 179 -16.02 -7.20 6.26
C ILE A 179 -15.33 -6.84 4.96
N HIS A 180 -15.90 -7.23 3.81
CA HIS A 180 -15.37 -6.86 2.52
C HIS A 180 -15.34 -5.34 2.33
N PHE A 181 -16.43 -4.65 2.69
CA PHE A 181 -16.53 -3.20 2.64
C PHE A 181 -15.48 -2.50 3.52
N MET A 182 -15.38 -2.93 4.79
CA MET A 182 -14.36 -2.39 5.71
C MET A 182 -12.94 -2.67 5.24
N PHE A 183 -12.69 -3.86 4.70
CA PHE A 183 -11.39 -4.24 4.17
C PHE A 183 -10.93 -3.33 3.03
N ILE A 184 -11.80 -3.02 2.06
CA ILE A 184 -11.46 -2.14 0.95
C ILE A 184 -11.14 -0.71 1.44
N ILE A 185 -11.87 -0.21 2.43
CA ILE A 185 -11.55 1.07 3.07
C ILE A 185 -10.18 1.03 3.74
N VAL A 186 -9.88 -0.05 4.48
CA VAL A 186 -8.57 -0.20 5.13
C VAL A 186 -7.44 -0.29 4.09
N VAL A 187 -7.66 -0.97 2.97
CA VAL A 187 -6.72 -0.98 1.84
C VAL A 187 -6.46 0.43 1.33
N ALA A 188 -7.51 1.23 1.12
CA ALA A 188 -7.40 2.62 0.69
C ALA A 188 -6.59 3.47 1.67
N LEU A 189 -6.79 3.29 2.98
CA LEU A 189 -6.03 3.98 4.02
C LEU A 189 -4.56 3.59 4.01
N VAL A 190 -4.24 2.28 3.88
CA VAL A 190 -2.86 1.79 3.82
C VAL A 190 -2.12 2.34 2.61
N ILE A 191 -2.78 2.36 1.44
CA ILE A 191 -2.21 2.93 0.22
C ILE A 191 -1.88 4.40 0.43
N SER A 192 -2.85 5.18 0.92
CA SER A 192 -2.68 6.62 1.16
C SER A 192 -1.57 6.91 2.18
N ALA A 193 -1.45 6.10 3.23
CA ALA A 193 -0.40 6.24 4.24
C ALA A 193 1.00 5.91 3.68
N SER A 194 1.11 4.87 2.84
CA SER A 194 2.39 4.38 2.34
C SER A 194 2.97 5.23 1.21
N MET A 195 2.10 5.96 0.46
CA MET A 195 2.51 6.65 -0.76
C MET A 195 3.51 7.80 -0.54
N ARG A 196 3.51 8.45 0.63
CA ARG A 196 4.41 9.58 0.92
C ARG A 196 5.88 9.17 0.91
N ILE A 197 6.17 7.95 1.29
CA ILE A 197 7.53 7.41 1.43
C ILE A 197 7.92 6.57 0.24
N VAL A 198 7.05 5.63 -0.13
CA VAL A 198 7.33 4.67 -1.21
C VAL A 198 6.99 5.26 -2.58
N GLY A 199 6.07 6.22 -2.62
CA GLY A 199 5.53 6.77 -3.86
C GLY A 199 4.38 5.94 -4.42
N ILE A 200 3.45 6.64 -5.08
CA ILE A 200 2.20 6.05 -5.61
C ILE A 200 2.45 4.89 -6.55
N LEU A 201 3.46 5.03 -7.44
CA LEU A 201 3.77 4.02 -8.45
C LEU A 201 4.32 2.71 -7.86
N LEU A 202 4.76 2.72 -6.60
CA LEU A 202 5.52 1.64 -5.99
C LEU A 202 4.85 1.05 -4.74
N VAL A 203 3.74 1.63 -4.28
CA VAL A 203 2.99 1.14 -3.09
C VAL A 203 2.47 -0.27 -3.30
N SER A 204 1.91 -0.59 -4.47
CA SER A 204 1.43 -1.93 -4.79
C SER A 204 2.55 -2.97 -4.72
N ALA A 205 3.76 -2.60 -5.13
CA ALA A 205 4.94 -3.46 -5.03
C ALA A 205 5.30 -3.76 -3.56
N LEU A 206 5.28 -2.75 -2.67
CA LEU A 206 5.51 -2.97 -1.24
C LEU A 206 4.44 -3.86 -0.60
N MET A 207 3.20 -3.82 -1.09
CA MET A 207 2.12 -4.69 -0.61
C MET A 207 2.25 -6.13 -1.12
N THR A 208 2.82 -6.36 -2.31
CA THR A 208 2.79 -7.66 -2.98
C THR A 208 4.12 -8.41 -2.92
N LEU A 209 5.26 -7.76 -3.15
CA LEU A 209 6.56 -8.43 -3.25
C LEU A 209 7.02 -9.10 -1.95
N PRO A 210 6.90 -8.48 -0.75
CA PRO A 210 7.24 -9.14 0.50
C PRO A 210 6.37 -10.37 0.75
N VAL A 211 5.08 -10.31 0.38
CA VAL A 211 4.15 -11.43 0.50
C VAL A 211 4.52 -12.56 -0.45
N ALA A 212 4.78 -12.25 -1.73
CA ALA A 212 5.21 -13.22 -2.72
C ALA A 212 6.52 -13.93 -2.31
N SER A 213 7.44 -13.18 -1.70
CA SER A 213 8.68 -13.73 -1.15
C SER A 213 8.41 -14.66 0.03
N ALA A 214 7.52 -14.25 0.94
CA ALA A 214 7.17 -15.02 2.12
C ALA A 214 6.41 -16.30 1.80
N MET A 215 5.57 -16.32 0.76
CA MET A 215 4.87 -17.51 0.28
C MET A 215 5.82 -18.65 -0.09
N ARG A 216 7.05 -18.34 -0.56
CA ARG A 216 8.06 -19.34 -0.91
C ARG A 216 8.70 -20.02 0.30
N VAL A 217 8.68 -19.39 1.47
CA VAL A 217 9.42 -19.85 2.64
C VAL A 217 8.53 -20.21 3.83
N THR A 218 7.22 -20.04 3.71
CA THR A 218 6.27 -20.31 4.81
C THR A 218 5.29 -21.41 4.45
N SER A 219 4.75 -22.11 5.47
CA SER A 219 3.80 -23.21 5.31
C SER A 219 2.45 -22.95 6.02
N SER A 220 2.27 -21.81 6.65
CA SER A 220 1.01 -21.45 7.30
C SER A 220 0.72 -19.95 7.15
N PHE A 221 -0.57 -19.59 7.17
CA PHE A 221 -1.02 -18.22 7.01
C PHE A 221 -0.43 -17.26 8.06
N ARG A 222 -0.33 -17.68 9.33
CA ARG A 222 0.29 -16.84 10.37
C ARG A 222 1.78 -16.60 10.11
N GLN A 223 2.51 -17.65 9.68
CA GLN A 223 3.91 -17.48 9.29
C GLN A 223 4.03 -16.56 8.07
N LEU A 224 3.13 -16.71 7.10
CA LEU A 224 3.09 -15.85 5.91
C LEU A 224 2.96 -14.37 6.30
N MET A 225 1.98 -14.02 7.14
CA MET A 225 1.78 -12.65 7.61
C MET A 225 3.04 -12.10 8.31
N PHE A 226 3.59 -12.87 9.26
CA PHE A 226 4.75 -12.43 10.04
C PHE A 226 6.00 -12.26 9.16
N THR A 227 6.27 -13.25 8.29
CA THR A 227 7.44 -13.22 7.39
C THR A 227 7.30 -12.11 6.34
N SER A 228 6.09 -11.85 5.84
CA SER A 228 5.84 -10.74 4.92
C SER A 228 6.16 -9.38 5.55
N VAL A 229 5.79 -9.18 6.81
CA VAL A 229 6.14 -7.98 7.58
C VAL A 229 7.66 -7.86 7.73
N ILE A 230 8.34 -8.94 8.12
CA ILE A 230 9.82 -8.92 8.26
C ILE A 230 10.47 -8.54 6.92
N PHE A 231 10.05 -9.13 5.80
CA PHE A 231 10.60 -8.81 4.50
C PHE A 231 10.29 -7.36 4.07
N GLY A 232 9.09 -6.87 4.39
CA GLY A 232 8.71 -5.47 4.17
C GLY A 232 9.57 -4.50 4.98
N GLU A 233 9.77 -4.77 6.27
CA GLU A 233 10.62 -3.96 7.14
C GLU A 233 12.08 -3.95 6.68
N VAL A 234 12.63 -5.12 6.33
CA VAL A 234 13.98 -5.21 5.79
C VAL A 234 14.11 -4.41 4.48
N ALA A 235 13.11 -4.51 3.60
CA ALA A 235 13.11 -3.76 2.34
C ALA A 235 13.07 -2.24 2.59
N VAL A 236 12.24 -1.79 3.53
CA VAL A 236 12.14 -0.36 3.89
C VAL A 236 13.43 0.13 4.55
N ILE A 237 13.95 -0.56 5.55
CA ILE A 237 15.17 -0.13 6.28
C ILE A 237 16.35 -0.06 5.32
N VAL A 238 16.60 -1.12 4.55
CA VAL A 238 17.73 -1.18 3.60
C VAL A 238 17.51 -0.18 2.46
N GLY A 239 16.28 -0.08 1.94
CA GLY A 239 15.92 0.83 0.86
C GLY A 239 16.09 2.30 1.25
N LEU A 240 15.63 2.70 2.44
CA LEU A 240 15.83 4.07 2.95
C LEU A 240 17.31 4.36 3.22
N PHE A 241 18.05 3.38 3.74
CA PHE A 241 19.49 3.52 3.95
C PHE A 241 20.23 3.73 2.63
N MET A 242 19.92 2.94 1.59
CA MET A 242 20.51 3.09 0.25
C MET A 242 20.11 4.42 -0.39
N SER A 243 18.83 4.78 -0.31
CA SER A 243 18.29 6.05 -0.84
C SER A 243 19.05 7.25 -0.26
N PHE A 244 19.26 7.27 1.06
CA PHE A 244 19.95 8.35 1.75
C PHE A 244 21.43 8.47 1.35
N HIS A 245 22.14 7.35 1.13
CA HIS A 245 23.59 7.40 0.80
C HIS A 245 23.86 7.61 -0.68
N LEU A 246 22.94 7.19 -1.55
CA LEU A 246 23.10 7.26 -3.01
C LEU A 246 22.36 8.45 -3.63
N ASP A 247 21.62 9.22 -2.82
CA ASP A 247 20.80 10.37 -3.25
C ASP A 247 19.82 10.01 -4.39
N ILE A 248 19.14 8.85 -4.22
CA ILE A 248 18.14 8.34 -5.18
C ILE A 248 16.78 8.16 -4.52
N SER A 249 15.70 7.99 -5.32
CA SER A 249 14.34 7.91 -4.77
C SER A 249 14.16 6.74 -3.81
N PRO A 250 13.55 6.94 -2.63
CA PRO A 250 13.36 5.89 -1.63
C PRO A 250 12.44 4.77 -2.12
N GLY A 251 11.38 5.10 -2.86
CA GLY A 251 10.47 4.09 -3.39
C GLY A 251 11.16 3.12 -4.34
N GLY A 252 11.98 3.63 -5.26
CA GLY A 252 12.74 2.78 -6.19
C GLY A 252 13.68 1.82 -5.48
N THR A 253 14.43 2.31 -4.47
CA THR A 253 15.34 1.46 -3.69
C THR A 253 14.62 0.41 -2.87
N ILE A 254 13.51 0.76 -2.22
CA ILE A 254 12.69 -0.18 -1.43
C ILE A 254 12.17 -1.32 -2.33
N VAL A 255 11.69 -0.99 -3.53
CA VAL A 255 11.19 -2.01 -4.46
C VAL A 255 12.31 -2.87 -5.02
N LEU A 256 13.48 -2.30 -5.35
CA LEU A 256 14.64 -3.09 -5.79
C LEU A 256 15.12 -4.05 -4.71
N VAL A 257 15.16 -3.62 -3.45
CA VAL A 257 15.48 -4.51 -2.31
C VAL A 257 14.42 -5.60 -2.15
N SER A 258 13.13 -5.26 -2.28
CA SER A 258 12.04 -6.25 -2.24
C SER A 258 12.15 -7.29 -3.36
N LEU A 259 12.52 -6.87 -4.57
CA LEU A 259 12.79 -7.76 -5.69
C LEU A 259 14.03 -8.64 -5.45
N ALA A 260 15.08 -8.11 -4.85
CA ALA A 260 16.25 -8.89 -4.47
C ALA A 260 15.91 -9.96 -3.42
N ILE A 261 15.08 -9.63 -2.43
CA ILE A 261 14.56 -10.60 -1.46
C ILE A 261 13.76 -11.69 -2.15
N LEU A 262 12.87 -11.33 -3.10
CA LEU A 262 12.09 -12.29 -3.87
C LEU A 262 12.99 -13.21 -4.70
N ALA A 263 13.97 -12.66 -5.39
CA ALA A 263 14.92 -13.46 -6.16
C ALA A 263 15.72 -14.42 -5.27
N ALA A 264 16.18 -13.95 -4.11
CA ALA A 264 16.86 -14.78 -3.13
C ALA A 264 15.98 -15.94 -2.63
N THR A 265 14.71 -15.68 -2.30
CA THR A 265 13.77 -16.72 -1.84
C THR A 265 13.46 -17.74 -2.93
N ILE A 266 13.32 -17.33 -4.20
CA ILE A 266 13.14 -18.24 -5.34
C ILE A 266 14.37 -19.14 -5.54
N ILE A 267 15.58 -18.57 -5.43
CA ILE A 267 16.83 -19.34 -5.58
C ILE A 267 16.98 -20.36 -4.44
N LEU A 268 16.71 -19.95 -3.20
CA LEU A 268 16.76 -20.83 -2.03
C LEU A 268 15.76 -22.00 -2.12
N ASP A 269 14.56 -21.73 -2.64
CA ASP A 269 13.54 -22.74 -2.87
C ASP A 269 14.00 -23.76 -3.92
N ARG A 270 14.61 -23.31 -5.02
CA ARG A 270 15.18 -24.19 -6.07
C ARG A 270 16.34 -25.06 -5.61
N ILE A 271 17.18 -24.55 -4.71
CA ILE A 271 18.35 -25.29 -4.19
C ILE A 271 17.93 -26.37 -3.17
N GLY A 272 16.64 -26.44 -2.83
CA GLY A 272 16.10 -27.49 -1.95
C GLY A 272 16.42 -27.29 -0.48
N VAL A 273 16.75 -26.11 -0.06
CA VAL A 273 16.98 -25.75 1.36
C VAL A 273 15.70 -25.93 2.18
N LYS A 274 14.53 -26.03 1.52
CA LYS A 274 13.26 -26.32 2.19
C LYS A 274 12.46 -27.42 1.50
N LYS A 275 12.73 -28.67 1.84
CA LYS A 275 11.74 -29.74 1.74
C LYS A 275 10.88 -29.66 3.00
N ARG A 276 9.68 -29.08 2.92
CA ARG A 276 8.56 -29.42 3.84
C ARG A 276 7.33 -28.51 3.60
N GLY A 277 6.25 -29.18 3.24
CA GLY A 277 4.91 -28.62 3.08
C GLY A 277 4.59 -28.35 1.61
N GLU A 278 3.46 -28.85 1.14
CA GLU A 278 2.91 -28.46 -0.13
C GLU A 278 2.75 -26.93 -0.13
N PRO A 279 3.11 -26.23 -1.22
CA PRO A 279 2.94 -24.80 -1.28
C PRO A 279 1.45 -24.45 -1.13
N ILE A 280 1.17 -23.32 -0.48
CA ILE A 280 -0.17 -22.77 -0.28
C ILE A 280 -0.89 -22.55 -1.64
N ASP A 281 -0.16 -22.63 -2.75
CA ASP A 281 -0.66 -22.53 -4.14
C ASP A 281 -1.46 -23.77 -4.61
N SER A 282 -1.57 -24.83 -3.81
CA SER A 282 -2.29 -26.06 -4.14
C SER A 282 -3.70 -26.15 -3.54
N VAL A 283 -4.22 -25.06 -2.96
CA VAL A 283 -5.59 -24.98 -2.42
C VAL A 283 -6.46 -24.09 -3.30
#